data_bf578fd46a4ea12cbee5216be81a657a
#
_entry.id   bf578fd46a4ea12cbee5216be81a657a
#
_cell.length_a   1.000
_cell.length_b   1.000
_cell.length_c   1.000
_cell.angle_alpha   90.00
_cell.angle_beta   90.00
_cell.angle_gamma   90.00
#
_symmetry.space_group_name_H-M   'P 1'
#
loop_
_entity.id
_entity.type
_entity.pdbx_description
1 polymer ?
#
loop_
_entity_poly.entity_id
_entity_poly.type
_entity_poly.pdbx_seq_one_letter_code
_entity_poly.pdbx_strand_id
1 'polypeptide(L)'
;MKISRRSFIVSAALVPVACGSPLSYERGTSIAQPNPIPPVRSPQLGQEWVYVKKNLFDGRTVGIIKERITSIGSNINIARLENDVPLPSEIQSSWGVVIVDPQWPQLLSFSPGLPLWPLELTSSWSRQFITKYSIGGFPDNKLSWQEYMSSNGWEVITVPAGQFTTLKYQTLINYESEDPNKVNCIRKETIWFAPSIGRWVARESSGSYQIQSQIGVAIHENSYQWQLTSFK
;
A
#
# COMPACT_ATOMS: atom_id res chain seq x y z
N MET A 1 63.22 -31.65 -32.24
CA MET A 1 62.05 -30.75 -32.46
C MET A 1 61.21 -30.74 -31.16
N LYS A 2 61.33 -29.70 -30.35
CA LYS A 2 60.65 -29.57 -29.07
C LYS A 2 59.38 -28.76 -29.25
N ILE A 3 58.20 -29.35 -29.05
CA ILE A 3 56.93 -28.67 -29.12
C ILE A 3 56.62 -28.18 -27.71
N SER A 4 56.57 -26.84 -27.55
CA SER A 4 56.21 -26.16 -26.35
C SER A 4 54.65 -26.18 -26.20
N ARG A 5 54.14 -26.76 -25.14
CA ARG A 5 52.72 -26.68 -24.75
C ARG A 5 52.47 -25.34 -24.07
N ARG A 6 51.84 -24.42 -24.75
CA ARG A 6 51.29 -23.19 -24.14
C ARG A 6 49.98 -23.56 -23.45
N SER A 7 49.97 -23.50 -22.13
CA SER A 7 48.77 -23.63 -21.32
C SER A 7 47.89 -22.39 -21.52
N PHE A 8 46.72 -22.57 -22.07
CA PHE A 8 45.68 -21.55 -22.16
C PHE A 8 44.89 -21.60 -20.84
N ILE A 9 45.10 -20.61 -19.96
CA ILE A 9 44.28 -20.42 -18.77
C ILE A 9 43.06 -19.58 -19.22
N VAL A 10 41.93 -20.23 -19.38
CA VAL A 10 40.64 -19.56 -19.58
C VAL A 10 40.16 -19.15 -18.18
N SER A 11 40.31 -17.88 -17.86
CA SER A 11 39.69 -17.28 -16.68
C SER A 11 38.18 -17.17 -16.92
N ALA A 12 37.42 -18.14 -16.41
CA ALA A 12 35.97 -18.01 -16.32
C ALA A 12 35.63 -16.95 -15.29
N ALA A 13 35.29 -15.75 -15.76
CA ALA A 13 34.70 -14.73 -14.94
C ALA A 13 33.32 -15.21 -14.47
N LEU A 14 33.24 -15.66 -13.22
CA LEU A 14 31.99 -15.89 -12.52
C LEU A 14 31.29 -14.54 -12.35
N VAL A 15 30.37 -14.22 -13.23
CA VAL A 15 29.43 -13.13 -13.03
C VAL A 15 28.48 -13.59 -11.92
N PRO A 16 28.47 -12.96 -10.73
CA PRO A 16 27.46 -13.28 -9.75
C PRO A 16 26.10 -12.87 -10.33
N VAL A 17 25.30 -13.89 -10.68
CA VAL A 17 23.87 -13.67 -10.91
C VAL A 17 23.33 -13.28 -9.54
N ALA A 18 23.21 -11.98 -9.31
CA ALA A 18 22.47 -11.45 -8.18
C ALA A 18 21.03 -11.94 -8.36
N CYS A 19 20.64 -12.96 -7.58
CA CYS A 19 19.23 -13.25 -7.35
C CYS A 19 18.62 -12.00 -6.79
N GLY A 20 18.00 -11.20 -7.66
CA GLY A 20 17.33 -9.97 -7.27
C GLY A 20 16.24 -10.33 -6.26
N SER A 21 16.42 -9.88 -5.01
CA SER A 21 15.32 -9.78 -4.06
C SER A 21 14.20 -9.01 -4.76
N PRO A 22 12.91 -9.36 -4.54
CA PRO A 22 11.81 -8.59 -5.10
C PRO A 22 12.02 -7.13 -4.70
N LEU A 23 12.24 -6.29 -5.69
CA LEU A 23 12.68 -4.92 -5.52
C LEU A 23 11.55 -4.14 -4.86
N SER A 24 11.75 -3.69 -3.63
CA SER A 24 11.08 -2.49 -3.14
C SER A 24 11.58 -1.33 -4.01
N TYR A 25 10.71 -0.83 -4.88
CA TYR A 25 11.10 0.18 -5.88
C TYR A 25 11.22 1.58 -5.29
N GLU A 26 10.62 1.78 -4.11
CA GLU A 26 10.62 3.09 -3.47
C GLU A 26 11.61 3.10 -2.30
N ARG A 27 12.76 3.69 -2.56
CA ARG A 27 13.73 4.00 -1.50
C ARG A 27 13.76 5.50 -1.30
N GLY A 28 13.11 5.95 -0.22
CA GLY A 28 13.26 7.31 0.25
C GLY A 28 14.61 7.52 0.91
N THR A 29 15.04 8.77 0.97
CA THR A 29 16.17 9.18 1.82
C THR A 29 15.63 9.48 3.21
N SER A 30 16.11 8.75 4.22
CA SER A 30 15.72 8.97 5.61
C SER A 30 16.14 10.37 6.07
N ILE A 31 15.24 11.04 6.77
CA ILE A 31 15.47 12.36 7.35
C ILE A 31 15.05 12.38 8.82
N ALA A 32 15.56 13.35 9.57
CA ALA A 32 15.06 13.63 10.91
C ALA A 32 13.57 14.02 10.85
N GLN A 33 12.85 13.72 11.92
CA GLN A 33 11.45 14.17 12.04
C GLN A 33 11.38 15.68 11.91
N PRO A 34 10.53 16.22 11.02
CA PRO A 34 10.33 17.66 10.88
C PRO A 34 9.88 18.30 12.20
N ASN A 35 10.41 19.48 12.47
CA ASN A 35 10.00 20.28 13.63
C ASN A 35 9.75 21.73 13.20
N PRO A 36 8.49 22.22 13.18
CA PRO A 36 7.29 21.50 13.60
C PRO A 36 6.89 20.36 12.62
N ILE A 37 6.13 19.40 13.12
CA ILE A 37 5.52 18.37 12.27
C ILE A 37 4.54 19.05 11.31
N PRO A 38 4.63 18.80 9.99
CA PRO A 38 3.72 19.43 9.02
C PRO A 38 2.27 18.99 9.25
N PRO A 39 1.31 19.92 9.25
CA PRO A 39 -0.09 19.59 9.38
C PRO A 39 -0.58 18.81 8.15
N VAL A 40 -1.55 17.93 8.35
CA VAL A 40 -2.22 17.25 7.24
C VAL A 40 -3.09 18.25 6.50
N ARG A 41 -2.90 18.35 5.18
CA ARG A 41 -3.75 19.17 4.32
C ARG A 41 -5.21 18.74 4.46
N SER A 42 -6.07 19.70 4.74
CA SER A 42 -7.52 19.46 4.82
C SER A 42 -8.11 19.05 3.46
N PRO A 43 -9.15 18.22 3.44
CA PRO A 43 -9.82 17.82 2.21
C PRO A 43 -10.50 19.01 1.55
N GLN A 44 -10.44 19.08 0.22
CA GLN A 44 -11.08 20.11 -0.58
C GLN A 44 -11.89 19.45 -1.70
N LEU A 45 -13.09 19.97 -1.96
CA LEU A 45 -13.94 19.50 -3.06
C LEU A 45 -13.19 19.63 -4.39
N GLY A 46 -13.18 18.55 -5.17
CA GLY A 46 -12.49 18.49 -6.44
C GLY A 46 -11.00 18.18 -6.36
N GLN A 47 -10.42 18.07 -5.15
CA GLN A 47 -9.05 17.60 -4.97
C GLN A 47 -8.89 16.20 -5.57
N GLU A 48 -7.82 16.00 -6.34
CA GLU A 48 -7.63 14.79 -7.16
C GLU A 48 -6.20 14.29 -7.04
N TRP A 49 -6.06 12.97 -7.04
CA TRP A 49 -4.78 12.26 -7.08
C TRP A 49 -4.83 11.20 -8.18
N VAL A 50 -3.76 11.09 -8.95
CA VAL A 50 -3.62 10.08 -10.00
C VAL A 50 -2.41 9.21 -9.70
N TYR A 51 -2.59 7.91 -9.74
CA TYR A 51 -1.55 6.92 -9.46
C TYR A 51 -1.38 5.98 -10.62
N VAL A 52 -0.13 5.57 -10.88
CA VAL A 52 0.16 4.38 -11.66
C VAL A 52 0.27 3.18 -10.73
N LYS A 53 -0.45 2.10 -11.06
CA LYS A 53 -0.41 0.81 -10.35
C LYS A 53 0.47 -0.16 -11.14
N LYS A 54 1.45 -0.77 -10.48
CA LYS A 54 2.38 -1.75 -11.05
C LYS A 54 2.32 -3.06 -10.29
N ASN A 55 2.53 -4.16 -10.99
CA ASN A 55 2.78 -5.45 -10.37
C ASN A 55 4.26 -5.50 -9.96
N LEU A 56 4.53 -5.81 -8.67
CA LEU A 56 5.91 -5.86 -8.14
C LEU A 56 6.70 -7.08 -8.62
N PHE A 57 6.04 -8.11 -9.11
CA PHE A 57 6.71 -9.31 -9.59
C PHE A 57 7.41 -9.09 -10.94
N ASP A 58 6.76 -8.39 -11.87
CA ASP A 58 7.26 -8.21 -13.24
C ASP A 58 7.41 -6.73 -13.67
N GLY A 59 7.06 -5.79 -12.78
CA GLY A 59 7.17 -4.34 -13.02
C GLY A 59 6.16 -3.77 -14.01
N ARG A 60 5.24 -4.59 -14.57
CA ARG A 60 4.26 -4.11 -15.54
C ARG A 60 3.24 -3.18 -14.91
N THR A 61 2.88 -2.14 -15.66
CA THR A 61 1.73 -1.31 -15.31
C THR A 61 0.45 -2.13 -15.43
N VAL A 62 -0.32 -2.17 -14.33
CA VAL A 62 -1.60 -2.85 -14.23
C VAL A 62 -2.75 -1.89 -14.53
N GLY A 63 -2.63 -0.65 -14.06
CA GLY A 63 -3.68 0.36 -14.26
C GLY A 63 -3.24 1.76 -13.83
N ILE A 64 -4.09 2.72 -14.17
CA ILE A 64 -4.04 4.11 -13.70
C ILE A 64 -5.26 4.31 -12.80
N ILE A 65 -5.01 4.67 -11.54
CA ILE A 65 -6.05 4.94 -10.57
C ILE A 65 -6.19 6.44 -10.41
N LYS A 66 -7.41 6.95 -10.58
CA LYS A 66 -7.75 8.35 -10.32
C LYS A 66 -8.70 8.41 -9.13
N GLU A 67 -8.37 9.21 -8.13
CA GLU A 67 -9.17 9.44 -6.92
C GLU A 67 -9.52 10.92 -6.83
N ARG A 68 -10.80 11.25 -6.59
CA ARG A 68 -11.27 12.63 -6.52
C ARG A 68 -12.31 12.82 -5.44
N ILE A 69 -12.12 13.84 -4.59
CA ILE A 69 -13.14 14.24 -3.60
C ILE A 69 -14.36 14.83 -4.33
N THR A 70 -15.49 14.16 -4.20
CA THR A 70 -16.75 14.54 -4.86
C THR A 70 -17.77 15.15 -3.92
N SER A 71 -17.66 14.89 -2.62
CA SER A 71 -18.47 15.57 -1.61
C SER A 71 -17.78 15.60 -0.25
N ILE A 72 -18.06 16.63 0.53
CA ILE A 72 -17.65 16.83 1.92
C ILE A 72 -18.90 17.24 2.69
N GLY A 73 -19.33 16.43 3.66
CA GLY A 73 -20.52 16.64 4.48
C GLY A 73 -20.44 15.79 5.74
N SER A 74 -21.50 15.06 6.07
CA SER A 74 -21.47 14.05 7.14
C SER A 74 -20.43 12.97 6.90
N ASN A 75 -20.13 12.69 5.62
CA ASN A 75 -19.05 11.83 5.16
C ASN A 75 -18.28 12.55 4.05
N ILE A 76 -17.03 12.10 3.82
CA ILE A 76 -16.22 12.52 2.68
C ILE A 76 -16.27 11.39 1.66
N ASN A 77 -16.72 11.71 0.43
CA ASN A 77 -16.78 10.74 -0.65
C ASN A 77 -15.64 10.99 -1.64
N ILE A 78 -14.92 9.94 -1.96
CA ILE A 78 -13.81 9.95 -2.91
C ILE A 78 -14.16 8.98 -4.05
N ALA A 79 -14.56 9.55 -5.19
CA ALA A 79 -14.80 8.78 -6.40
C ALA A 79 -13.49 8.20 -6.92
N ARG A 80 -13.55 6.98 -7.47
CA ARG A 80 -12.41 6.26 -8.02
C ARG A 80 -12.68 5.79 -9.43
N LEU A 81 -11.63 5.85 -10.25
CA LEU A 81 -11.62 5.30 -11.59
C LEU A 81 -10.36 4.44 -11.74
N GLU A 82 -10.46 3.31 -12.42
CA GLU A 82 -9.28 2.55 -12.89
C GLU A 82 -9.34 2.49 -14.42
N ASN A 83 -8.33 3.04 -15.09
CA ASN A 83 -8.30 3.18 -16.54
C ASN A 83 -9.58 3.86 -17.10
N ASP A 84 -10.02 4.93 -16.43
CA ASP A 84 -11.24 5.70 -16.71
C ASP A 84 -12.57 4.92 -16.50
N VAL A 85 -12.52 3.68 -16.00
CA VAL A 85 -13.73 2.91 -15.63
C VAL A 85 -14.07 3.21 -14.17
N PRO A 86 -15.33 3.62 -13.87
CA PRO A 86 -15.75 3.88 -12.50
C PRO A 86 -15.62 2.64 -11.60
N LEU A 87 -15.05 2.84 -10.42
CA LEU A 87 -14.99 1.89 -9.33
C LEU A 87 -15.88 2.36 -8.17
N PRO A 88 -16.22 1.49 -7.22
CA PRO A 88 -16.84 1.93 -5.97
C PRO A 88 -16.04 3.04 -5.30
N SER A 89 -16.75 4.01 -4.70
CA SER A 89 -16.14 5.14 -4.00
C SER A 89 -15.59 4.72 -2.64
N GLU A 90 -14.49 5.34 -2.23
CA GLU A 90 -14.04 5.34 -0.84
C GLU A 90 -14.93 6.31 -0.05
N ILE A 91 -15.37 5.91 1.14
CA ILE A 91 -16.14 6.76 2.04
C ILE A 91 -15.40 6.88 3.36
N GLN A 92 -15.21 8.10 3.82
CA GLN A 92 -14.61 8.41 5.11
C GLN A 92 -15.64 9.08 6.03
N SER A 93 -15.70 8.67 7.29
CA SER A 93 -16.54 9.32 8.31
C SER A 93 -15.98 10.66 8.78
N SER A 94 -14.67 10.80 8.72
CA SER A 94 -13.90 12.04 8.90
C SER A 94 -12.62 11.94 8.07
N TRP A 95 -11.92 13.06 7.87
CA TRP A 95 -10.69 13.02 7.09
C TRP A 95 -9.66 12.06 7.69
N GLY A 96 -9.31 11.03 6.93
CA GLY A 96 -8.39 9.98 7.34
C GLY A 96 -9.03 8.79 8.09
N VAL A 97 -10.36 8.72 8.21
CA VAL A 97 -11.04 7.57 8.83
C VAL A 97 -11.98 6.92 7.81
N VAL A 98 -11.55 5.82 7.23
CA VAL A 98 -12.30 5.08 6.21
C VAL A 98 -13.36 4.20 6.85
N ILE A 99 -14.58 4.25 6.30
CA ILE A 99 -15.70 3.37 6.65
C ILE A 99 -16.12 2.49 5.47
N VAL A 100 -15.79 2.88 4.22
CA VAL A 100 -15.96 2.05 3.02
C VAL A 100 -14.67 2.11 2.22
N ASP A 101 -14.00 0.96 2.08
CA ASP A 101 -12.72 0.84 1.37
C ASP A 101 -12.89 -0.01 0.10
N PRO A 102 -12.75 0.60 -1.09
CA PRO A 102 -12.82 -0.09 -2.37
C PRO A 102 -11.45 -0.58 -2.88
N GLN A 103 -10.40 -0.49 -2.08
CA GLN A 103 -9.04 -0.84 -2.52
C GLN A 103 -8.76 -2.35 -2.51
N TRP A 104 -9.70 -3.12 -1.99
CA TRP A 104 -9.68 -4.57 -1.96
C TRP A 104 -10.38 -5.14 -3.20
N PRO A 105 -10.20 -6.43 -3.52
CA PRO A 105 -10.94 -7.07 -4.61
C PRO A 105 -12.46 -6.93 -4.46
N GLN A 106 -12.92 -6.76 -3.23
CA GLN A 106 -14.31 -6.54 -2.87
C GLN A 106 -14.44 -5.24 -2.07
N LEU A 107 -15.62 -4.63 -2.13
CA LEU A 107 -15.94 -3.44 -1.35
C LEU A 107 -16.07 -3.82 0.13
N LEU A 108 -15.20 -3.28 0.98
CA LEU A 108 -15.22 -3.52 2.41
C LEU A 108 -15.90 -2.36 3.16
N SER A 109 -16.76 -2.68 4.12
CA SER A 109 -17.40 -1.70 5.01
C SER A 109 -17.01 -1.99 6.45
N PHE A 110 -16.37 -1.03 7.13
CA PHE A 110 -15.83 -1.16 8.49
C PHE A 110 -16.75 -0.54 9.53
N SER A 111 -16.89 -1.19 10.69
CA SER A 111 -17.61 -0.67 11.84
C SER A 111 -16.96 -1.14 13.15
N PRO A 112 -16.28 -0.23 13.89
CA PRO A 112 -15.96 1.17 13.56
C PRO A 112 -15.02 1.32 12.37
N GLY A 113 -14.92 2.55 11.82
CA GLY A 113 -13.99 2.88 10.74
C GLY A 113 -12.52 2.79 11.17
N LEU A 114 -11.62 2.72 10.19
CA LEU A 114 -10.18 2.57 10.36
C LEU A 114 -9.42 3.85 9.96
N PRO A 115 -8.35 4.22 10.66
CA PRO A 115 -7.48 5.32 10.22
C PRO A 115 -6.68 4.89 8.98
N LEU A 116 -6.58 5.81 8.01
CA LEU A 116 -5.78 5.62 6.79
C LEU A 116 -4.30 5.98 6.97
N TRP A 117 -3.95 6.63 8.08
CA TRP A 117 -2.58 7.01 8.45
C TRP A 117 -2.45 7.10 9.98
N PRO A 118 -1.22 7.12 10.53
CA PRO A 118 -1.00 7.27 11.97
C PRO A 118 -1.72 8.48 12.54
N LEU A 119 -2.39 8.31 13.67
CA LEU A 119 -3.11 9.39 14.35
C LEU A 119 -2.16 10.51 14.82
N GLU A 120 -0.91 10.14 15.11
CA GLU A 120 0.18 11.07 15.41
C GLU A 120 1.30 10.84 14.41
N LEU A 121 1.71 11.90 13.73
CA LEU A 121 2.73 11.81 12.67
C LEU A 121 4.15 11.81 13.25
N THR A 122 4.37 11.00 14.28
CA THR A 122 5.69 10.84 14.91
C THR A 122 6.42 9.60 14.39
N SER A 123 7.75 9.61 14.45
CA SER A 123 8.60 8.54 13.92
C SER A 123 8.46 7.20 14.67
N SER A 124 7.95 7.22 15.90
CA SER A 124 7.87 6.06 16.79
C SER A 124 6.44 5.65 17.15
N TRP A 125 5.43 6.23 16.48
CA TRP A 125 4.03 5.90 16.76
C TRP A 125 3.69 4.48 16.29
N SER A 126 2.94 3.75 17.12
CA SER A 126 2.36 2.45 16.74
C SER A 126 1.07 2.20 17.48
N ARG A 127 0.13 1.53 16.82
CA ARG A 127 -1.16 1.16 17.43
C ARG A 127 -1.79 -0.05 16.74
N GLN A 128 -2.54 -0.81 17.51
CA GLN A 128 -3.41 -1.86 17.01
C GLN A 128 -4.86 -1.36 16.94
N PHE A 129 -5.53 -1.69 15.83
CA PHE A 129 -6.95 -1.46 15.60
C PHE A 129 -7.65 -2.80 15.43
N ILE A 130 -8.78 -2.95 16.12
CA ILE A 130 -9.63 -4.14 16.03
C ILE A 130 -11.01 -3.64 15.61
N THR A 131 -11.53 -4.16 14.52
CA THR A 131 -12.86 -3.82 14.02
C THR A 131 -13.53 -5.04 13.40
N LYS A 132 -14.74 -4.85 12.93
CA LYS A 132 -15.46 -5.79 12.08
C LYS A 132 -15.64 -5.17 10.71
N TYR A 133 -15.64 -6.02 9.69
CA TYR A 133 -15.98 -5.57 8.35
C TYR A 133 -17.05 -6.47 7.72
N SER A 134 -17.74 -5.94 6.75
CA SER A 134 -18.66 -6.68 5.87
C SER A 134 -18.31 -6.40 4.42
N ILE A 135 -18.69 -7.32 3.55
CA ILE A 135 -18.46 -7.23 2.12
C ILE A 135 -19.71 -6.68 1.44
N GLY A 136 -19.52 -5.91 0.38
CA GLY A 136 -20.60 -5.34 -0.41
C GLY A 136 -21.62 -6.41 -0.84
N GLY A 137 -22.90 -6.17 -0.55
CA GLY A 137 -23.98 -7.12 -0.78
C GLY A 137 -24.30 -8.05 0.42
N PHE A 138 -23.43 -8.13 1.44
CA PHE A 138 -23.62 -8.97 2.63
C PHE A 138 -23.38 -8.18 3.93
N PRO A 139 -24.18 -7.14 4.22
CA PRO A 139 -23.92 -6.23 5.33
C PRO A 139 -24.03 -6.87 6.71
N ASP A 140 -24.79 -7.97 6.84
CA ASP A 140 -25.00 -8.67 8.11
C ASP A 140 -23.89 -9.66 8.45
N ASN A 141 -23.10 -10.08 7.45
CA ASN A 141 -21.95 -10.95 7.67
C ASN A 141 -20.75 -10.14 8.17
N LYS A 142 -20.50 -10.19 9.48
CA LYS A 142 -19.43 -9.42 10.16
C LYS A 142 -18.20 -10.29 10.38
N LEU A 143 -17.18 -10.04 9.58
CA LEU A 143 -15.89 -10.70 9.61
C LEU A 143 -14.91 -9.93 10.51
N SER A 144 -13.92 -10.63 11.06
CA SER A 144 -12.92 -10.04 11.96
C SER A 144 -11.81 -9.35 11.18
N TRP A 145 -11.36 -8.20 11.72
CA TRP A 145 -10.23 -7.43 11.21
C TRP A 145 -9.35 -6.95 12.34
N GLN A 146 -8.07 -7.21 12.24
CA GLN A 146 -7.04 -6.71 13.14
C GLN A 146 -5.95 -6.06 12.31
N GLU A 147 -5.66 -4.81 12.58
CA GLU A 147 -4.62 -4.05 11.90
C GLU A 147 -3.63 -3.49 12.92
N TYR A 148 -2.36 -3.79 12.72
CA TYR A 148 -1.27 -3.17 13.45
C TYR A 148 -0.58 -2.17 12.54
N MET A 149 -0.64 -0.90 12.90
CA MET A 149 -0.01 0.20 12.15
C MET A 149 1.18 0.74 12.94
N SER A 150 2.32 0.94 12.27
CA SER A 150 3.53 1.49 12.90
C SER A 150 4.28 2.44 11.98
N SER A 151 4.70 3.59 12.52
CA SER A 151 5.56 4.55 11.82
C SER A 151 6.99 4.04 11.74
N ASN A 152 7.62 4.23 10.58
CA ASN A 152 9.00 3.82 10.28
C ASN A 152 9.93 5.03 10.06
N GLY A 153 9.51 6.22 10.49
CA GLY A 153 10.27 7.44 10.35
C GLY A 153 9.92 8.29 9.13
N TRP A 154 10.63 9.39 8.99
CA TRP A 154 10.42 10.35 7.91
C TRP A 154 11.42 10.12 6.79
N GLU A 155 10.93 10.22 5.56
CA GLU A 155 11.73 10.06 4.35
C GLU A 155 11.37 11.13 3.32
N VAL A 156 12.35 11.55 2.53
CA VAL A 156 12.12 12.28 1.28
C VAL A 156 12.10 11.26 0.17
N ILE A 157 11.00 11.20 -0.57
CA ILE A 157 10.78 10.25 -1.67
C ILE A 157 10.50 11.00 -2.97
N THR A 158 11.01 10.49 -4.08
CA THR A 158 10.76 11.01 -5.42
C THR A 158 9.85 10.06 -6.17
N VAL A 159 8.70 10.56 -6.61
CA VAL A 159 7.73 9.87 -7.46
C VAL A 159 7.50 10.68 -8.74
N PRO A 160 6.81 10.18 -9.78
CA PRO A 160 6.59 10.94 -11.01
C PRO A 160 5.94 12.32 -10.82
N ALA A 161 5.11 12.49 -9.77
CA ALA A 161 4.51 13.78 -9.42
C ALA A 161 5.47 14.79 -8.78
N GLY A 162 6.70 14.39 -8.42
CA GLY A 162 7.70 15.24 -7.78
C GLY A 162 8.32 14.63 -6.53
N GLN A 163 8.94 15.47 -5.72
CA GLN A 163 9.59 15.10 -4.47
C GLN A 163 8.72 15.50 -3.27
N PHE A 164 8.61 14.60 -2.29
CA PHE A 164 7.76 14.80 -1.12
C PHE A 164 8.47 14.42 0.17
N THR A 165 8.25 15.20 1.21
CA THR A 165 8.55 14.81 2.60
C THR A 165 7.39 13.96 3.11
N THR A 166 7.68 12.74 3.51
CA THR A 166 6.67 11.74 3.87
C THR A 166 6.96 11.10 5.21
N LEU A 167 5.88 10.73 5.92
CA LEU A 167 5.97 9.76 6.99
C LEU A 167 5.78 8.37 6.38
N LYS A 168 6.79 7.53 6.48
CA LYS A 168 6.69 6.12 6.13
C LYS A 168 6.08 5.35 7.28
N TYR A 169 5.08 4.54 6.99
CA TYR A 169 4.51 3.62 7.97
C TYR A 169 4.16 2.28 7.33
N GLN A 170 4.00 1.28 8.16
CA GLN A 170 3.63 -0.07 7.74
C GLN A 170 2.36 -0.49 8.44
N THR A 171 1.55 -1.28 7.74
CA THR A 171 0.42 -1.99 8.32
C THR A 171 0.60 -3.49 8.17
N LEU A 172 0.29 -4.21 9.24
CA LEU A 172 0.13 -5.66 9.24
C LEU A 172 -1.32 -5.96 9.57
N ILE A 173 -2.03 -6.52 8.61
CA ILE A 173 -3.45 -6.80 8.68
C ILE A 173 -3.65 -8.30 8.76
N ASN A 174 -4.38 -8.75 9.79
CA ASN A 174 -4.89 -10.11 9.91
C ASN A 174 -6.40 -10.02 9.78
N TYR A 175 -6.98 -10.77 8.87
CA TYR A 175 -8.41 -10.72 8.61
C TYR A 175 -9.01 -12.11 8.37
N GLU A 176 -10.28 -12.25 8.71
CA GLU A 176 -11.09 -13.42 8.42
C GLU A 176 -11.62 -13.30 6.99
N SER A 177 -11.45 -14.31 6.16
CA SER A 177 -11.97 -14.32 4.79
C SER A 177 -13.44 -14.73 4.74
N GLU A 178 -14.20 -14.23 3.75
CA GLU A 178 -15.53 -14.74 3.43
C GLU A 178 -15.50 -16.18 2.90
N ASP A 179 -14.40 -16.58 2.26
CA ASP A 179 -14.16 -17.95 1.85
C ASP A 179 -13.68 -18.76 3.05
N PRO A 180 -14.51 -19.69 3.59
CA PRO A 180 -14.15 -20.44 4.79
C PRO A 180 -12.96 -21.38 4.57
N ASN A 181 -12.56 -21.63 3.33
CA ASN A 181 -11.37 -22.41 3.04
C ASN A 181 -10.08 -21.60 3.18
N LYS A 182 -10.16 -20.26 3.20
CA LYS A 182 -9.01 -19.39 3.40
C LYS A 182 -8.84 -19.06 4.87
N VAL A 183 -7.71 -19.47 5.42
CA VAL A 183 -7.34 -19.22 6.81
C VAL A 183 -6.00 -18.48 6.88
N ASN A 184 -5.70 -17.88 8.04
CA ASN A 184 -4.45 -17.14 8.26
C ASN A 184 -4.20 -16.07 7.17
N CYS A 185 -5.26 -15.33 6.83
CA CYS A 185 -5.18 -14.27 5.83
C CYS A 185 -4.42 -13.08 6.40
N ILE A 186 -3.31 -12.73 5.74
CA ILE A 186 -2.42 -11.65 6.16
C ILE A 186 -2.19 -10.72 4.97
N ARG A 187 -2.20 -9.41 5.23
CA ARG A 187 -1.72 -8.40 4.29
C ARG A 187 -0.71 -7.48 4.96
N LYS A 188 0.34 -7.15 4.22
CA LYS A 188 1.35 -6.18 4.62
C LYS A 188 1.32 -5.03 3.64
N GLU A 189 1.38 -3.82 4.17
CA GLU A 189 1.49 -2.62 3.35
C GLU A 189 2.60 -1.71 3.87
N THR A 190 3.27 -1.05 2.96
CA THR A 190 4.19 0.04 3.24
C THR A 190 3.67 1.28 2.53
N ILE A 191 3.51 2.36 3.26
CA ILE A 191 2.83 3.56 2.76
C ILE A 191 3.70 4.78 3.08
N TRP A 192 3.87 5.65 2.08
CA TRP A 192 4.54 6.95 2.20
C TRP A 192 3.47 8.04 2.16
N PHE A 193 3.09 8.50 3.33
CA PHE A 193 2.08 9.53 3.51
C PHE A 193 2.70 10.92 3.45
N ALA A 194 2.21 11.79 2.57
CA ALA A 194 2.62 13.18 2.46
C ALA A 194 1.57 14.11 3.06
N PRO A 195 1.81 14.68 4.26
CA PRO A 195 0.86 15.61 4.87
C PRO A 195 0.52 16.80 3.98
N SER A 196 1.49 17.29 3.18
CA SER A 196 1.33 18.44 2.27
C SER A 196 0.24 18.28 1.21
N ILE A 197 -0.09 17.03 0.84
CA ILE A 197 -1.18 16.73 -0.09
C ILE A 197 -2.34 15.99 0.58
N GLY A 198 -2.22 15.66 1.89
CA GLY A 198 -3.24 14.96 2.65
C GLY A 198 -3.50 13.52 2.18
N ARG A 199 -2.56 12.90 1.46
CA ARG A 199 -2.70 11.55 0.90
C ARG A 199 -1.34 10.88 0.81
N TRP A 200 -1.30 9.58 0.57
CA TRP A 200 -0.07 8.85 0.26
C TRP A 200 0.43 9.19 -1.16
N VAL A 201 1.75 9.18 -1.33
CA VAL A 201 2.42 9.40 -2.62
C VAL A 201 2.96 8.10 -3.22
N ALA A 202 3.22 7.12 -2.36
CA ALA A 202 3.55 5.76 -2.76
C ALA A 202 2.95 4.77 -1.76
N ARG A 203 2.61 3.58 -2.25
CA ARG A 203 2.08 2.48 -1.46
C ARG A 203 2.53 1.16 -2.07
N GLU A 204 2.94 0.23 -1.23
CA GLU A 204 3.21 -1.15 -1.61
C GLU A 204 2.32 -2.08 -0.79
N SER A 205 1.82 -3.15 -1.40
CA SER A 205 0.95 -4.11 -0.75
C SER A 205 1.28 -5.51 -1.20
N SER A 206 1.30 -6.43 -0.24
CA SER A 206 1.44 -7.88 -0.47
C SER A 206 0.54 -8.64 0.49
N GLY A 207 -0.01 -9.76 0.06
CA GLY A 207 -0.87 -10.60 0.87
C GLY A 207 -0.49 -12.07 0.79
N SER A 208 -0.96 -12.83 1.76
CA SER A 208 -0.90 -14.29 1.75
C SER A 208 -2.02 -14.88 2.59
N TYR A 209 -2.39 -16.11 2.27
CA TYR A 209 -3.34 -16.90 3.03
C TYR A 209 -2.96 -18.39 2.96
N GLN A 210 -3.59 -19.23 3.75
CA GLN A 210 -3.47 -20.68 3.68
C GLN A 210 -4.82 -21.29 3.32
N ILE A 211 -4.80 -22.44 2.67
CA ILE A 211 -6.02 -23.22 2.45
C ILE A 211 -6.18 -24.18 3.64
N GLN A 212 -7.38 -24.25 4.19
CA GLN A 212 -7.67 -25.04 5.40
C GLN A 212 -7.26 -26.52 5.27
N SER A 213 -7.39 -27.10 4.09
CA SER A 213 -6.97 -28.50 3.80
C SER A 213 -5.46 -28.65 3.60
N GLN A 214 -4.68 -27.55 3.54
CA GLN A 214 -3.25 -27.51 3.29
C GLN A 214 -2.53 -26.55 4.25
N ILE A 215 -2.84 -26.66 5.55
CA ILE A 215 -2.23 -25.81 6.57
C ILE A 215 -0.70 -25.99 6.54
N GLY A 216 0.02 -24.86 6.59
CA GLY A 216 1.49 -24.82 6.51
C GLY A 216 2.02 -24.38 5.14
N VAL A 217 1.20 -24.38 4.08
CA VAL A 217 1.56 -23.84 2.76
C VAL A 217 0.94 -22.47 2.58
N ALA A 218 1.76 -21.42 2.54
CA ALA A 218 1.30 -20.07 2.25
C ALA A 218 1.11 -19.87 0.75
N ILE A 219 -0.07 -19.38 0.36
CA ILE A 219 -0.37 -18.93 -0.99
C ILE A 219 -0.21 -17.42 -1.01
N HIS A 220 0.65 -16.91 -1.89
CA HIS A 220 0.91 -15.47 -2.01
C HIS A 220 -0.04 -14.84 -3.02
N GLU A 221 -0.62 -13.71 -2.63
CA GLU A 221 -1.38 -12.85 -3.53
C GLU A 221 -0.43 -12.01 -4.40
N ASN A 222 -0.97 -11.40 -5.44
CA ASN A 222 -0.19 -10.45 -6.23
C ASN A 222 0.26 -9.27 -5.38
N SER A 223 1.52 -8.90 -5.52
CA SER A 223 2.09 -7.72 -4.87
C SER A 223 2.02 -6.53 -5.82
N TYR A 224 1.55 -5.40 -5.30
CA TYR A 224 1.35 -4.19 -6.09
C TYR A 224 2.06 -2.99 -5.48
N GLN A 225 2.44 -2.07 -6.36
CA GLN A 225 2.92 -0.74 -6.01
C GLN A 225 2.07 0.32 -6.69
N TRP A 226 1.81 1.40 -5.99
CA TRP A 226 1.18 2.61 -6.53
C TRP A 226 2.14 3.78 -6.33
N GLN A 227 2.28 4.61 -7.36
CA GLN A 227 3.08 5.83 -7.34
C GLN A 227 2.23 6.99 -7.83
N LEU A 228 2.25 8.10 -7.11
CA LEU A 228 1.57 9.32 -7.49
C LEU A 228 2.21 9.90 -8.76
N THR A 229 1.40 10.14 -9.79
CA THR A 229 1.83 10.73 -11.07
C THR A 229 1.41 12.18 -11.21
N SER A 230 0.30 12.57 -10.59
CA SER A 230 -0.15 13.96 -10.51
C SER A 230 -1.16 14.17 -9.37
N PHE A 231 -1.32 15.42 -8.94
CA PHE A 231 -2.33 15.84 -7.96
C PHE A 231 -2.73 17.30 -8.19
N LYS A 232 -3.92 17.68 -7.73
CA LYS A 232 -4.41 19.06 -7.76
C LYS A 232 -5.38 19.37 -6.62
#